data_3fb70bd8fa04a66028a1e59630a5d39f
#
_entry.id   3fb70bd8fa04a66028a1e59630a5d39f
#
_cell.length_a   1.000
_cell.length_b   1.000
_cell.length_c   1.000
_cell.angle_alpha   90.00
_cell.angle_beta   90.00
_cell.angle_gamma   90.00
#
_symmetry.space_group_name_H-M   'P 1'
#
loop_
_entity.id
_entity.type
_entity.pdbx_description
1 polymer ?
#
loop_
_entity_poly.entity_id
_entity_poly.type
_entity_poly.pdbx_seq_one_letter_code
_entity_poly.pdbx_strand_id
1 'polypeptide(L)'
;MVDLQYYILFWVCILGLCFGSFFNVVILRTLSNESIVFPPSKCPKCNNKLLWWHNIPVLSYILLRGKCYFCKEKISIQYPVVELITMILFGLTFLKFGLSIIALFVIFWISCLIIMTGTDIKEKLVDCNLAIAMGISGIIFNFLVYGKTGVLDSIIGLLIGCLLYTSPSPRDPKT
;
A
#
# COMPACT_ATOMS: atom_id res chain seq x y z
N MET A 1 -27.99 1.25 15.70
CA MET A 1 -26.81 2.00 15.19
C MET A 1 -25.53 1.19 15.33
N VAL A 2 -25.33 0.45 16.43
CA VAL A 2 -24.14 -0.38 16.68
C VAL A 2 -23.98 -1.47 15.61
N ASP A 3 -25.05 -2.16 15.24
CA ASP A 3 -25.02 -3.24 14.24
C ASP A 3 -24.59 -2.75 12.86
N LEU A 4 -25.02 -1.56 12.44
CA LEU A 4 -24.64 -0.96 11.17
C LEU A 4 -23.14 -0.64 11.12
N GLN A 5 -22.57 -0.16 12.23
CA GLN A 5 -21.15 0.15 12.33
C GLN A 5 -20.29 -1.12 12.17
N TYR A 6 -20.66 -2.21 12.84
CA TYR A 6 -19.94 -3.48 12.68
C TYR A 6 -20.08 -4.08 11.29
N TYR A 7 -21.25 -3.93 10.67
CA TYR A 7 -21.47 -4.34 9.29
C TYR A 7 -20.56 -3.59 8.32
N ILE A 8 -20.46 -2.27 8.44
CA ILE A 8 -19.58 -1.45 7.61
C ILE A 8 -18.11 -1.79 7.89
N LEU A 9 -17.71 -1.96 9.15
CA LEU A 9 -16.36 -2.36 9.52
C LEU A 9 -15.95 -3.67 8.86
N PHE A 10 -16.84 -4.66 8.84
CA PHE A 10 -16.60 -5.94 8.18
C PHE A 10 -16.27 -5.76 6.68
N TRP A 11 -17.03 -4.93 5.97
CA TRP A 11 -16.77 -4.65 4.56
C TRP A 11 -15.49 -3.84 4.33
N VAL A 12 -15.18 -2.89 5.21
CA VAL A 12 -13.91 -2.15 5.16
C VAL A 12 -12.73 -3.08 5.37
N CYS A 13 -12.82 -4.05 6.26
CA CYS A 13 -11.77 -5.05 6.44
C CYS A 13 -11.59 -5.94 5.20
N ILE A 14 -12.68 -6.37 4.56
CA ILE A 14 -12.61 -7.12 3.31
C ILE A 14 -11.95 -6.28 2.21
N LEU A 15 -12.34 -5.03 2.06
CA LEU A 15 -11.70 -4.11 1.12
C LEU A 15 -10.21 -3.96 1.42
N GLY A 16 -9.83 -3.81 2.68
CA GLY A 16 -8.43 -3.75 3.10
C GLY A 16 -7.63 -4.99 2.67
N LEU A 17 -8.20 -6.19 2.82
CA LEU A 17 -7.58 -7.44 2.33
C LEU A 17 -7.39 -7.43 0.81
N CYS A 18 -8.42 -7.04 0.05
CA CYS A 18 -8.37 -6.97 -1.42
C CYS A 18 -7.32 -5.97 -1.89
N PHE A 19 -7.29 -4.77 -1.29
CA PHE A 19 -6.28 -3.76 -1.60
C PHE A 19 -4.87 -4.23 -1.23
N GLY A 20 -4.69 -4.91 -0.09
CA GLY A 20 -3.41 -5.47 0.31
C GLY A 20 -2.88 -6.50 -0.69
N SER A 21 -3.75 -7.37 -1.22
CA SER A 21 -3.41 -8.30 -2.29
C SER A 21 -2.99 -7.57 -3.57
N PHE A 22 -3.70 -6.51 -3.94
CA PHE A 22 -3.36 -5.66 -5.07
C PHE A 22 -2.02 -4.93 -4.86
N PHE A 23 -1.74 -4.41 -3.66
CA PHE A 23 -0.47 -3.74 -3.35
C PHE A 23 0.73 -4.68 -3.51
N ASN A 24 0.61 -5.95 -3.15
CA ASN A 24 1.64 -6.94 -3.43
C ASN A 24 1.94 -7.05 -4.93
N VAL A 25 0.91 -7.01 -5.79
CA VAL A 25 1.10 -7.01 -7.25
C VAL A 25 1.80 -5.73 -7.70
N VAL A 26 1.39 -4.57 -7.19
CA VAL A 26 2.02 -3.28 -7.52
C VAL A 26 3.50 -3.30 -7.13
N ILE A 27 3.83 -3.68 -5.88
CA ILE A 27 5.21 -3.76 -5.37
C ILE A 27 6.07 -4.63 -6.29
N LEU A 28 5.61 -5.82 -6.63
CA LEU A 28 6.40 -6.76 -7.45
C LEU A 28 6.60 -6.26 -8.88
N ARG A 29 5.58 -5.69 -9.48
CA ARG A 29 5.64 -5.25 -10.88
C ARG A 29 6.40 -3.94 -11.05
N THR A 30 6.32 -3.04 -10.08
CA THR A 30 7.17 -1.84 -10.04
C THR A 30 8.65 -2.25 -10.04
N LEU A 31 9.04 -3.23 -9.24
CA LEU A 31 10.41 -3.74 -9.19
C LEU A 31 10.85 -4.46 -10.47
N SER A 32 9.92 -5.15 -11.15
CA SER A 32 10.21 -5.85 -12.41
C SER A 32 10.06 -4.97 -13.66
N ASN A 33 9.69 -3.69 -13.53
CA ASN A 33 9.32 -2.80 -14.63
C ASN A 33 8.23 -3.40 -15.55
N GLU A 34 7.34 -4.22 -15.00
CA GLU A 34 6.21 -4.81 -15.71
C GLU A 34 4.95 -3.96 -15.57
N SER A 35 4.06 -4.02 -16.57
CA SER A 35 2.75 -3.36 -16.49
C SER A 35 1.91 -3.91 -15.35
N ILE A 36 1.27 -3.00 -14.56
CA ILE A 36 0.41 -3.37 -13.43
C ILE A 36 -0.88 -4.06 -13.91
N VAL A 37 -1.32 -3.81 -15.14
CA VAL A 37 -2.61 -4.29 -15.67
C VAL A 37 -2.47 -5.63 -16.38
N PHE A 38 -1.44 -5.83 -17.20
CA PHE A 38 -1.19 -7.05 -17.97
C PHE A 38 0.26 -7.53 -17.81
N PRO A 39 0.51 -8.84 -17.84
CA PRO A 39 -0.37 -10.02 -17.93
C PRO A 39 -1.07 -10.38 -16.61
N PRO A 40 -2.00 -11.37 -16.58
CA PRO A 40 -2.60 -11.85 -15.34
C PRO A 40 -1.54 -12.43 -14.37
N SER A 41 -1.89 -12.53 -13.09
CA SER A 41 -0.99 -13.06 -12.06
C SER A 41 -0.54 -14.49 -12.39
N LYS A 42 0.76 -14.73 -12.33
CA LYS A 42 1.41 -16.01 -12.64
C LYS A 42 2.38 -16.40 -11.51
N CYS A 43 2.61 -17.69 -11.34
CA CYS A 43 3.66 -18.14 -10.43
C CYS A 43 5.05 -17.80 -11.00
N PRO A 44 5.96 -17.15 -10.25
CA PRO A 44 7.27 -16.77 -10.76
C PRO A 44 8.18 -17.97 -11.06
N LYS A 45 7.89 -19.15 -10.49
CA LYS A 45 8.71 -20.37 -10.70
C LYS A 45 8.22 -21.24 -11.86
N CYS A 46 6.92 -21.52 -11.94
CA CYS A 46 6.39 -22.40 -12.98
C CYS A 46 5.65 -21.66 -14.11
N ASN A 47 5.53 -20.32 -14.04
CA ASN A 47 4.83 -19.46 -15.00
C ASN A 47 3.36 -19.80 -15.26
N ASN A 48 2.77 -20.76 -14.53
CA ASN A 48 1.36 -21.07 -14.64
C ASN A 48 0.51 -19.89 -14.14
N LYS A 49 -0.56 -19.58 -14.90
CA LYS A 49 -1.53 -18.56 -14.52
C LYS A 49 -2.25 -18.96 -13.24
N LEU A 50 -2.40 -18.01 -12.33
CA LEU A 50 -3.15 -18.23 -11.10
C LEU A 50 -4.64 -18.21 -11.41
N LEU A 51 -5.39 -19.15 -10.81
CA LEU A 51 -6.85 -19.17 -10.86
C LEU A 51 -7.39 -18.08 -9.94
N TRP A 52 -8.61 -17.60 -10.19
CA TRP A 52 -9.22 -16.50 -9.42
C TRP A 52 -9.24 -16.75 -7.90
N TRP A 53 -9.48 -17.99 -7.46
CA TRP A 53 -9.51 -18.36 -6.03
C TRP A 53 -8.12 -18.44 -5.38
N HIS A 54 -7.02 -18.51 -6.18
CA HIS A 54 -5.66 -18.38 -5.66
C HIS A 54 -5.32 -16.95 -5.24
N ASN A 55 -6.12 -15.97 -5.64
CA ASN A 55 -5.95 -14.56 -5.32
C ASN A 55 -6.86 -14.10 -4.18
N ILE A 56 -7.64 -15.02 -3.55
CA ILE A 56 -8.42 -14.66 -2.36
C ILE A 56 -7.44 -14.37 -1.22
N PRO A 57 -7.42 -13.12 -0.71
CA PRO A 57 -6.40 -12.71 0.24
C PRO A 57 -6.41 -13.58 1.50
N VAL A 58 -5.23 -13.88 2.03
CA VAL A 58 -4.98 -14.70 3.23
C VAL A 58 -5.56 -16.12 3.12
N LEU A 59 -6.81 -16.28 2.70
CA LEU A 59 -7.47 -17.59 2.60
C LEU A 59 -6.75 -18.54 1.65
N SER A 60 -6.35 -18.05 0.47
CA SER A 60 -5.62 -18.87 -0.50
C SER A 60 -4.27 -19.33 0.06
N TYR A 61 -3.58 -18.46 0.78
CA TYR A 61 -2.31 -18.80 1.43
C TYR A 61 -2.48 -19.91 2.48
N ILE A 62 -3.52 -19.82 3.32
CA ILE A 62 -3.83 -20.83 4.35
C ILE A 62 -4.23 -22.15 3.72
N LEU A 63 -5.17 -22.15 2.75
CA LEU A 63 -5.65 -23.36 2.07
C LEU A 63 -4.55 -24.07 1.31
N LEU A 64 -3.65 -23.33 0.66
CA LEU A 64 -2.50 -23.86 -0.06
C LEU A 64 -1.28 -24.14 0.84
N ARG A 65 -1.39 -23.89 2.15
CA ARG A 65 -0.32 -24.07 3.14
C ARG A 65 0.97 -23.34 2.73
N GLY A 66 0.82 -22.14 2.19
CA GLY A 66 1.95 -21.32 1.73
C GLY A 66 2.72 -21.88 0.53
N LYS A 67 2.09 -22.72 -0.30
CA LYS A 67 2.73 -23.36 -1.46
C LYS A 67 1.92 -23.12 -2.74
N CYS A 68 2.62 -23.02 -3.87
CA CYS A 68 1.97 -22.96 -5.18
C CYS A 68 1.15 -24.21 -5.45
N TYR A 69 -0.07 -24.04 -5.97
CA TYR A 69 -0.94 -25.17 -6.32
C TYR A 69 -0.30 -26.14 -7.32
N PHE A 70 0.40 -25.61 -8.34
CA PHE A 70 0.96 -26.40 -9.44
C PHE A 70 2.34 -27.00 -9.12
N CYS A 71 3.33 -26.17 -8.76
CA CYS A 71 4.72 -26.62 -8.57
C CYS A 71 5.10 -26.86 -7.11
N LYS A 72 4.21 -26.64 -6.15
CA LYS A 72 4.43 -26.81 -4.70
C LYS A 72 5.57 -25.94 -4.12
N GLU A 73 6.11 -25.01 -4.87
CA GLU A 73 7.13 -24.07 -4.42
C GLU A 73 6.54 -23.14 -3.34
N LYS A 74 7.36 -22.73 -2.38
CA LYS A 74 6.95 -21.87 -1.26
C LYS A 74 6.58 -20.47 -1.74
N ILE A 75 5.43 -19.96 -1.28
CA ILE A 75 4.98 -18.58 -1.48
C ILE A 75 5.53 -17.73 -0.34
N SER A 76 6.05 -16.55 -0.64
CA SER A 76 6.58 -15.63 0.37
C SER A 76 5.51 -15.25 1.40
N ILE A 77 5.90 -15.22 2.67
CA ILE A 77 5.05 -14.77 3.77
C ILE A 77 4.69 -13.27 3.67
N GLN A 78 5.41 -12.52 2.86
CA GLN A 78 5.12 -11.11 2.58
C GLN A 78 3.67 -10.90 2.11
N TYR A 79 3.14 -11.82 1.27
CA TYR A 79 1.78 -11.69 0.72
C TYR A 79 0.72 -11.59 1.81
N PRO A 80 0.54 -12.61 2.68
CA PRO A 80 -0.46 -12.52 3.73
C PRO A 80 -0.16 -11.43 4.77
N VAL A 81 1.11 -11.10 5.01
CA VAL A 81 1.48 -10.04 5.96
C VAL A 81 1.01 -8.68 5.47
N VAL A 82 1.28 -8.31 4.20
CA VAL A 82 0.81 -7.04 3.62
C VAL A 82 -0.71 -6.99 3.62
N GLU A 83 -1.40 -8.08 3.26
CA GLU A 83 -2.86 -8.17 3.25
C GLU A 83 -3.45 -7.91 4.65
N LEU A 84 -2.92 -8.57 5.68
CA LEU A 84 -3.37 -8.39 7.07
C LEU A 84 -3.08 -6.98 7.61
N ILE A 85 -1.90 -6.44 7.35
CA ILE A 85 -1.54 -5.07 7.77
C ILE A 85 -2.50 -4.06 7.13
N THR A 86 -2.77 -4.20 5.82
CA THR A 86 -3.69 -3.30 5.12
C THR A 86 -5.11 -3.40 5.68
N MET A 87 -5.59 -4.61 5.96
CA MET A 87 -6.89 -4.83 6.59
C MET A 87 -6.99 -4.12 7.94
N ILE A 88 -5.99 -4.32 8.81
CA ILE A 88 -5.96 -3.72 10.15
C ILE A 88 -5.94 -2.19 10.07
N LEU A 89 -5.08 -1.63 9.22
CA LEU A 89 -4.95 -0.17 9.08
C LEU A 89 -6.22 0.48 8.50
N PHE A 90 -6.89 -0.16 7.54
CA PHE A 90 -8.17 0.31 7.01
C PHE A 90 -9.27 0.23 8.07
N GLY A 91 -9.34 -0.88 8.82
CA GLY A 91 -10.28 -1.04 9.92
C GLY A 91 -10.10 0.01 11.02
N LEU A 92 -8.86 0.25 11.46
CA LEU A 92 -8.53 1.28 12.45
C LEU A 92 -8.86 2.70 11.95
N THR A 93 -8.62 2.98 10.67
CA THR A 93 -8.97 4.26 10.04
C THR A 93 -10.47 4.48 10.08
N PHE A 94 -11.26 3.45 9.74
CA PHE A 94 -12.71 3.52 9.81
C PHE A 94 -13.21 3.70 11.25
N LEU A 95 -12.65 2.98 12.20
CA LEU A 95 -13.05 3.10 13.62
C LEU A 95 -12.77 4.50 14.17
N LYS A 96 -11.69 5.16 13.72
CA LYS A 96 -11.30 6.49 14.18
C LYS A 96 -12.06 7.63 13.49
N PHE A 97 -12.22 7.54 12.17
CA PHE A 97 -12.72 8.65 11.34
C PHE A 97 -14.09 8.39 10.72
N GLY A 98 -14.64 7.18 10.86
CA GLY A 98 -15.89 6.79 10.21
C GLY A 98 -15.80 6.87 8.68
N LEU A 99 -16.96 7.03 8.03
CA LEU A 99 -17.07 7.32 6.60
C LEU A 99 -16.95 8.84 6.37
N SER A 100 -15.74 9.35 6.35
CA SER A 100 -15.44 10.77 6.17
C SER A 100 -14.43 11.00 5.07
N ILE A 101 -14.38 12.23 4.56
CA ILE A 101 -13.35 12.63 3.58
C ILE A 101 -11.92 12.46 4.16
N ILE A 102 -11.77 12.67 5.48
CA ILE A 102 -10.50 12.48 6.18
C ILE A 102 -10.06 11.01 6.09
N ALA A 103 -10.99 10.07 6.30
CA ALA A 103 -10.69 8.65 6.19
C ALA A 103 -10.17 8.27 4.80
N LEU A 104 -10.73 8.86 3.73
CA LEU A 104 -10.28 8.61 2.35
C LEU A 104 -8.83 9.07 2.14
N PHE A 105 -8.47 10.27 2.62
CA PHE A 105 -7.07 10.75 2.54
C PHE A 105 -6.12 9.87 3.34
N VAL A 106 -6.51 9.48 4.56
CA VAL A 106 -5.68 8.61 5.42
C VAL A 106 -5.48 7.23 4.76
N ILE A 107 -6.54 6.63 4.20
CA ILE A 107 -6.45 5.36 3.46
C ILE A 107 -5.52 5.50 2.26
N PHE A 108 -5.61 6.59 1.50
CA PHE A 108 -4.71 6.86 0.37
C PHE A 108 -3.26 6.95 0.82
N TRP A 109 -2.95 7.70 1.90
CA TRP A 109 -1.58 7.82 2.41
C TRP A 109 -1.04 6.49 2.95
N ILE A 110 -1.85 5.74 3.69
CA ILE A 110 -1.50 4.39 4.15
C ILE A 110 -1.16 3.49 2.96
N SER A 111 -1.96 3.53 1.90
CA SER A 111 -1.74 2.75 0.69
C SER A 111 -0.39 3.08 0.03
N CYS A 112 -0.09 4.36 -0.15
CA CYS A 112 1.19 4.82 -0.68
C CYS A 112 2.36 4.37 0.21
N LEU A 113 2.25 4.53 1.53
CA LEU A 113 3.29 4.12 2.47
C LEU A 113 3.55 2.61 2.45
N ILE A 114 2.51 1.78 2.35
CA ILE A 114 2.66 0.32 2.25
C ILE A 114 3.43 -0.05 0.97
N ILE A 115 3.07 0.55 -0.17
CA ILE A 115 3.74 0.30 -1.45
C ILE A 115 5.20 0.75 -1.38
N MET A 116 5.46 1.99 -0.92
CA MET A 116 6.82 2.52 -0.79
C MET A 116 7.68 1.67 0.16
N THR A 117 7.14 1.28 1.32
CA THR A 117 7.86 0.40 2.26
C THR A 117 8.15 -0.96 1.63
N GLY A 118 7.21 -1.51 0.86
CA GLY A 118 7.39 -2.80 0.19
C GLY A 118 8.46 -2.77 -0.90
N THR A 119 8.59 -1.68 -1.65
CA THR A 119 9.64 -1.49 -2.67
C THR A 119 11.00 -1.22 -2.02
N ASP A 120 11.04 -0.39 -0.98
CA ASP A 120 12.29 -0.04 -0.26
C ASP A 120 12.92 -1.25 0.44
N ILE A 121 12.12 -2.11 1.08
CA ILE A 121 12.63 -3.35 1.72
C ILE A 121 13.30 -4.27 0.71
N LYS A 122 12.83 -4.31 -0.55
CA LYS A 122 13.35 -5.23 -1.56
C LYS A 122 14.57 -4.69 -2.30
N GLU A 123 14.50 -3.46 -2.79
CA GLU A 123 15.53 -2.92 -3.71
C GLU A 123 16.03 -1.54 -3.29
N LYS A 124 15.59 -1.03 -2.13
CA LYS A 124 15.91 0.34 -1.65
C LYS A 124 15.58 1.43 -2.69
N LEU A 125 14.52 1.19 -3.47
CA LEU A 125 14.03 2.13 -4.48
C LEU A 125 12.90 2.95 -3.89
N VAL A 126 13.04 4.26 -3.93
CA VAL A 126 11.97 5.20 -3.59
C VAL A 126 11.24 5.59 -4.87
N ASP A 127 9.95 5.26 -4.96
CA ASP A 127 9.12 5.66 -6.09
C ASP A 127 8.76 7.16 -5.98
N CYS A 128 9.48 7.99 -6.75
CA CYS A 128 9.27 9.44 -6.76
C CYS A 128 7.84 9.82 -7.16
N ASN A 129 7.16 9.03 -8.00
CA ASN A 129 5.79 9.33 -8.43
C ASN A 129 4.81 9.22 -7.26
N LEU A 130 4.97 8.18 -6.41
CA LEU A 130 4.17 8.03 -5.20
C LEU A 130 4.44 9.13 -4.18
N ALA A 131 5.71 9.53 -4.01
CA ALA A 131 6.08 10.62 -3.12
C ALA A 131 5.46 11.96 -3.57
N ILE A 132 5.48 12.26 -4.87
CA ILE A 132 4.83 13.44 -5.46
C ILE A 132 3.31 13.38 -5.27
N ALA A 133 2.67 12.23 -5.52
CA ALA A 133 1.23 12.06 -5.33
C ALA A 133 0.82 12.28 -3.87
N MET A 134 1.60 11.79 -2.90
CA MET A 134 1.39 12.06 -1.48
C MET A 134 1.53 13.55 -1.14
N GLY A 135 2.53 14.22 -1.68
CA GLY A 135 2.74 15.66 -1.48
C GLY A 135 1.58 16.49 -2.01
N ILE A 136 1.14 16.22 -3.25
CA ILE A 136 -0.01 16.92 -3.87
C ILE A 136 -1.29 16.68 -3.06
N SER A 137 -1.55 15.42 -2.68
CA SER A 137 -2.74 15.09 -1.88
C SER A 137 -2.72 15.74 -0.50
N GLY A 138 -1.53 15.90 0.11
CA GLY A 138 -1.36 16.61 1.38
C GLY A 138 -1.70 18.10 1.27
N ILE A 139 -1.29 18.77 0.18
CA ILE A 139 -1.65 20.18 -0.10
C ILE A 139 -3.17 20.31 -0.28
N ILE A 140 -3.77 19.41 -1.07
CA ILE A 140 -5.24 19.41 -1.29
C ILE A 140 -5.97 19.20 0.03
N PHE A 141 -5.56 18.23 0.84
CA PHE A 141 -6.16 17.96 2.14
C PHE A 141 -6.11 19.18 3.05
N ASN A 142 -4.94 19.81 3.21
CA ASN A 142 -4.77 20.99 4.05
C ASN A 142 -5.57 22.21 3.53
N PHE A 143 -5.68 22.37 2.21
CA PHE A 143 -6.55 23.39 1.63
C PHE A 143 -8.03 23.17 1.97
N LEU A 144 -8.51 21.91 1.90
CA LEU A 144 -9.90 21.57 2.21
C LEU A 144 -10.23 21.72 3.70
N VAL A 145 -9.27 21.44 4.60
CA VAL A 145 -9.52 21.44 6.05
C VAL A 145 -9.23 22.81 6.68
N TYR A 146 -8.12 23.45 6.29
CA TYR A 146 -7.61 24.68 6.92
C TYR A 146 -7.59 25.90 5.99
N GLY A 147 -8.00 25.75 4.72
CA GLY A 147 -7.99 26.82 3.75
C GLY A 147 -6.59 27.28 3.37
N LYS A 148 -6.44 28.60 3.10
CA LYS A 148 -5.17 29.17 2.59
C LYS A 148 -3.99 29.04 3.56
N THR A 149 -4.23 29.07 4.87
CA THR A 149 -3.17 28.90 5.89
C THR A 149 -2.59 27.49 5.86
N GLY A 150 -3.43 26.45 5.68
CA GLY A 150 -2.98 25.07 5.60
C GLY A 150 -2.10 24.80 4.36
N VAL A 151 -2.29 25.53 3.26
CA VAL A 151 -1.42 25.41 2.08
C VAL A 151 -0.01 25.89 2.38
N LEU A 152 0.13 27.02 3.10
CA LEU A 152 1.45 27.55 3.49
C LEU A 152 2.19 26.56 4.38
N ASP A 153 1.51 25.97 5.37
CA ASP A 153 2.11 24.96 6.24
C ASP A 153 2.56 23.71 5.47
N SER A 154 1.77 23.30 4.48
CA SER A 154 2.12 22.18 3.61
C SER A 154 3.36 22.45 2.77
N ILE A 155 3.48 23.66 2.20
CA ILE A 155 4.64 24.05 1.39
C ILE A 155 5.90 24.12 2.27
N ILE A 156 5.79 24.69 3.46
CA ILE A 156 6.90 24.74 4.43
C ILE A 156 7.34 23.32 4.81
N GLY A 157 6.41 22.43 5.14
CA GLY A 157 6.69 21.04 5.45
C GLY A 157 7.39 20.30 4.31
N LEU A 158 6.96 20.53 3.07
CA LEU A 158 7.55 19.92 1.88
C LEU A 158 8.97 20.43 1.65
N LEU A 159 9.22 21.73 1.80
CA LEU A 159 10.56 22.33 1.70
C LEU A 159 11.51 21.77 2.76
N ILE A 160 11.06 21.67 4.02
CA ILE A 160 11.86 21.10 5.10
C ILE A 160 12.17 19.63 4.81
N GLY A 161 11.17 18.83 4.39
CA GLY A 161 11.36 17.45 4.02
C GLY A 161 12.35 17.24 2.88
N CYS A 162 12.27 18.06 1.83
CA CYS A 162 13.23 18.04 0.73
C CYS A 162 14.65 18.40 1.19
N LEU A 163 14.81 19.42 2.04
CA LEU A 163 16.11 19.81 2.57
C LEU A 163 16.75 18.71 3.42
N LEU A 164 15.96 18.02 4.25
CA LEU A 164 16.45 16.90 5.06
C LEU A 164 16.84 15.70 4.19
N TYR A 165 16.10 15.44 3.11
CA TYR A 165 16.38 14.35 2.19
C TYR A 165 17.63 14.62 1.31
N THR A 166 17.86 15.86 0.91
CA THR A 166 19.02 16.25 0.09
C THR A 166 20.28 16.46 0.91
N SER A 167 20.20 16.40 2.24
CA SER A 167 21.39 16.45 3.10
C SER A 167 22.27 15.21 2.86
N PRO A 168 23.56 15.37 2.53
CA PRO A 168 24.45 14.24 2.24
C PRO A 168 24.53 13.30 3.43
N SER A 169 24.09 12.06 3.22
CA SER A 169 24.19 11.01 4.23
C SER A 169 25.65 10.61 4.40
N PRO A 170 26.14 10.42 5.63
CA PRO A 170 27.51 9.91 5.86
C PRO A 170 27.72 8.47 5.33
N ARG A 171 26.68 7.86 4.76
CA ARG A 171 26.73 6.52 4.15
C ARG A 171 26.85 6.53 2.62
N ASP A 172 26.80 7.70 1.98
CA ASP A 172 27.08 7.76 0.55
C ASP A 172 28.56 7.43 0.32
N PRO A 173 28.88 6.34 -0.42
CA PRO A 173 30.26 6.05 -0.73
C PRO A 173 30.81 7.22 -1.55
N LYS A 174 31.87 7.85 -1.03
CA LYS A 174 32.61 8.84 -1.79
C LYS A 174 33.11 8.14 -3.07
N THR A 175 32.52 8.51 -4.21
CA THR A 175 33.11 8.21 -5.52
C THR A 175 34.42 8.93 -5.67
#